data_466629c8d7704c8b0572f569f65b82b2
#
_entry.id   466629c8d7704c8b0572f569f65b82b2
#
_cell.length_a   1.000
_cell.length_b   1.000
_cell.length_c   1.000
_cell.angle_alpha   90.00
_cell.angle_beta   90.00
_cell.angle_gamma   90.00
#
_symmetry.space_group_name_H-M   'P 1'
#
loop_
_entity.id
_entity.type
_entity.pdbx_description
1 polymer ?
#
loop_
_entity_poly.entity_id
_entity_poly.type
_entity_poly.pdbx_seq_one_letter_code
_entity_poly.pdbx_strand_id
1 'polypeptide(L)'
;MNSIKRECKQTIRDIICEQDNSNFKIGQVESYVGGKNVLFEFGGRKIAFGGIVDRIDRYNNKVIVVDYKTGKAEHEIEDIIFGNKIQIFVYLKTLEETRGVEAVGALYYPISAKRKKKNQKTFLGFLVEDELDAFDKTLRQEGCSKALGVKLKKDGTLSSNKTVISRQEFSNLMNIAKSVMEQNLKNISEGFISPSPLNTGKLPCEYCKFLGICKFDSDGGNKYRMLRKVEKQENE
;
A
#
# COMPACT_ATOMS: atom_id res chain seq x y z
N MET A 1 6.04 -25.85 15.22
CA MET A 1 5.76 -24.86 16.28
C MET A 1 6.96 -23.95 16.62
N ASN A 2 8.19 -24.42 16.66
CA ASN A 2 9.39 -23.62 16.97
C ASN A 2 9.76 -22.55 15.91
N SER A 3 9.44 -22.76 14.62
CA SER A 3 9.72 -21.80 13.55
C SER A 3 8.88 -20.52 13.68
N ILE A 4 7.57 -20.66 13.85
CA ILE A 4 6.63 -19.53 13.97
C ILE A 4 6.98 -18.66 15.19
N LYS A 5 7.25 -19.29 16.36
CA LYS A 5 7.64 -18.53 17.56
C LYS A 5 8.91 -17.69 17.35
N ARG A 6 9.89 -18.26 16.61
CA ARG A 6 11.13 -17.55 16.31
C ARG A 6 10.90 -16.37 15.38
N GLU A 7 10.05 -16.55 14.39
CA GLU A 7 9.68 -15.51 13.43
C GLU A 7 8.93 -14.36 14.11
N CYS A 8 7.93 -14.67 14.91
CA CYS A 8 7.23 -13.65 15.71
C CYS A 8 8.19 -12.87 16.61
N LYS A 9 9.10 -13.55 17.31
CA LYS A 9 10.10 -12.88 18.15
C LYS A 9 11.03 -11.98 17.33
N GLN A 10 11.46 -12.42 16.15
CA GLN A 10 12.30 -11.61 15.29
C GLN A 10 11.54 -10.39 14.76
N THR A 11 10.31 -10.58 14.28
CA THR A 11 9.45 -9.48 13.80
C THR A 11 9.22 -8.43 14.89
N ILE A 12 8.95 -8.86 16.14
CA ILE A 12 8.79 -7.93 17.26
C ILE A 12 10.07 -7.14 17.53
N ARG A 13 11.25 -7.77 17.51
CA ARG A 13 12.52 -7.09 17.68
C ARG A 13 12.79 -6.07 16.57
N ASP A 14 12.50 -6.44 15.33
CA ASP A 14 12.66 -5.55 14.19
C ASP A 14 11.74 -4.33 14.34
N ILE A 15 10.48 -4.52 14.71
CA ILE A 15 9.53 -3.43 14.97
C ILE A 15 9.99 -2.53 16.11
N ILE A 16 10.49 -3.08 17.22
CA ILE A 16 11.01 -2.28 18.34
C ILE A 16 12.18 -1.43 17.87
N CYS A 17 13.16 -2.02 17.18
CA CYS A 17 14.30 -1.30 16.64
C CYS A 17 13.90 -0.17 15.68
N GLU A 18 12.93 -0.43 14.80
CA GLU A 18 12.38 0.58 13.89
C GLU A 18 11.68 1.72 14.64
N GLN A 19 10.90 1.38 15.66
CA GLN A 19 10.23 2.38 16.49
C GLN A 19 11.21 3.25 17.30
N ASP A 20 12.32 2.69 17.78
CA ASP A 20 13.35 3.46 18.47
C ASP A 20 14.05 4.45 17.55
N ASN A 21 14.24 4.06 16.30
CA ASN A 21 14.90 4.85 15.26
C ASN A 21 14.00 5.80 14.49
N SER A 22 12.70 5.81 14.75
CA SER A 22 11.71 6.64 14.06
C SER A 22 11.09 7.69 14.98
N ASN A 23 10.71 8.85 14.42
CA ASN A 23 9.81 9.78 15.06
C ASN A 23 8.35 9.36 14.87
N PHE A 24 8.04 8.63 13.79
CA PHE A 24 6.73 8.00 13.62
C PHE A 24 6.56 6.89 14.64
N LYS A 25 5.57 7.01 15.49
CA LYS A 25 5.28 6.02 16.54
C LYS A 25 3.98 5.28 16.24
N ILE A 26 3.93 4.00 16.63
CA ILE A 26 2.71 3.21 16.53
C ILE A 26 1.64 3.91 17.37
N GLY A 27 0.66 4.50 16.70
CA GLY A 27 -0.45 5.18 17.34
C GLY A 27 -1.66 4.29 17.53
N GLN A 28 -1.94 3.41 16.56
CA GLN A 28 -3.07 2.50 16.59
C GLN A 28 -2.74 1.18 15.88
N VAL A 29 -3.30 0.08 16.38
CA VAL A 29 -3.24 -1.25 15.76
C VAL A 29 -4.64 -1.84 15.71
N GLU A 30 -4.92 -2.67 14.70
CA GLU A 30 -6.23 -3.31 14.47
C GLU A 30 -7.37 -2.28 14.62
N SER A 31 -7.17 -1.09 14.07
CA SER A 31 -8.06 0.05 14.30
C SER A 31 -9.08 0.19 13.18
N TYR A 32 -10.36 0.32 13.55
CA TYR A 32 -11.39 0.65 12.59
C TYR A 32 -11.21 2.08 12.09
N VAL A 33 -11.11 2.21 10.77
CA VAL A 33 -11.06 3.47 10.04
C VAL A 33 -12.31 3.57 9.19
N GLY A 34 -13.03 4.66 9.31
CA GLY A 34 -14.29 4.87 8.61
C GLY A 34 -15.36 5.42 9.55
N GLY A 35 -16.54 5.56 9.03
CA GLY A 35 -17.69 6.06 9.77
C GLY A 35 -18.77 6.61 8.85
N LYS A 36 -19.89 7.07 9.43
CA LYS A 36 -21.04 7.61 8.68
C LYS A 36 -20.70 8.87 7.85
N ASN A 37 -19.56 9.50 8.15
CA ASN A 37 -19.15 10.77 7.55
C ASN A 37 -18.12 10.64 6.42
N VAL A 38 -17.65 9.42 6.11
CA VAL A 38 -16.70 9.23 5.00
C VAL A 38 -17.48 9.04 3.73
N LEU A 39 -17.46 10.06 2.90
CA LEU A 39 -18.43 10.14 1.84
C LEU A 39 -17.73 10.37 0.52
N PHE A 40 -17.85 9.35 -0.30
CA PHE A 40 -17.94 9.59 -1.73
C PHE A 40 -19.40 9.89 -2.05
N GLU A 41 -19.65 11.01 -2.67
CA GLU A 41 -20.98 11.31 -3.18
C GLU A 41 -21.06 10.88 -4.64
N PHE A 42 -21.95 9.94 -4.93
CA PHE A 42 -22.18 9.47 -6.28
C PHE A 42 -23.68 9.37 -6.53
N GLY A 43 -24.17 10.05 -7.59
CA GLY A 43 -25.57 10.02 -7.96
C GLY A 43 -26.51 10.47 -6.82
N GLY A 44 -26.11 11.45 -6.01
CA GLY A 44 -26.86 11.93 -4.84
C GLY A 44 -26.87 10.98 -3.64
N ARG A 45 -26.11 9.87 -3.72
CA ARG A 45 -25.96 8.93 -2.61
C ARG A 45 -24.61 9.12 -1.93
N LYS A 46 -24.64 9.16 -0.61
CA LYS A 46 -23.44 9.21 0.22
C LYS A 46 -22.97 7.79 0.53
N ILE A 47 -21.71 7.47 0.16
CA ILE A 47 -21.13 6.15 0.35
C ILE A 47 -20.02 6.26 1.38
N ALA A 48 -20.14 5.49 2.46
CA ALA A 48 -19.13 5.41 3.49
C ALA A 48 -18.18 4.23 3.23
N PHE A 49 -16.88 4.46 3.36
CA PHE A 49 -15.89 3.40 3.42
C PHE A 49 -15.49 3.15 4.86
N GLY A 50 -15.18 1.90 5.15
CA GLY A 50 -14.65 1.53 6.45
C GLY A 50 -13.96 0.18 6.41
N GLY A 51 -13.04 -0.01 7.31
CA GLY A 51 -12.33 -1.26 7.48
C GLY A 51 -11.37 -1.21 8.64
N ILE A 52 -10.75 -2.33 8.93
CA ILE A 52 -9.75 -2.45 9.98
C ILE A 52 -8.37 -2.27 9.35
N VAL A 53 -7.60 -1.35 9.90
CA VAL A 53 -6.22 -1.07 9.52
C VAL A 53 -5.30 -1.76 10.50
N ASP A 54 -4.34 -2.55 9.99
CA ASP A 54 -3.45 -3.33 10.85
C ASP A 54 -2.63 -2.43 11.77
N ARG A 55 -2.06 -1.34 11.23
CA ARG A 55 -1.21 -0.40 12.00
C ARG A 55 -1.24 1.00 11.40
N ILE A 56 -1.35 2.01 12.25
CA ILE A 56 -1.24 3.43 11.92
C ILE A 56 -0.12 4.03 12.77
N ASP A 57 0.94 4.50 12.10
CA ASP A 57 2.02 5.25 12.73
C ASP A 57 1.77 6.73 12.59
N ARG A 58 2.10 7.50 13.64
CA ARG A 58 1.86 8.94 13.71
C ARG A 58 3.09 9.72 14.10
N TYR A 59 3.25 10.86 13.46
CA TYR A 59 4.18 11.90 13.85
C TYR A 59 3.55 13.27 13.57
N ASN A 60 3.35 14.08 14.61
CA ASN A 60 2.56 15.33 14.53
C ASN A 60 1.17 15.07 13.91
N ASN A 61 0.81 15.82 12.86
CA ASN A 61 -0.44 15.64 12.11
C ASN A 61 -0.31 14.66 10.93
N LYS A 62 0.82 13.94 10.83
CA LYS A 62 1.12 13.04 9.71
C LYS A 62 0.88 11.58 10.09
N VAL A 63 0.44 10.80 9.11
CA VAL A 63 0.16 9.38 9.30
C VAL A 63 0.80 8.53 8.20
N ILE A 64 1.25 7.35 8.62
CA ILE A 64 1.67 6.25 7.77
C ILE A 64 0.75 5.08 8.09
N VAL A 65 0.16 4.48 7.08
CA VAL A 65 -0.54 3.20 7.22
C VAL A 65 0.42 2.07 6.88
N VAL A 66 0.47 1.07 7.76
CA VAL A 66 1.26 -0.14 7.56
C VAL A 66 0.32 -1.35 7.57
N ASP A 67 0.44 -2.16 6.54
CA ASP A 67 -0.33 -3.40 6.36
C ASP A 67 0.64 -4.60 6.40
N TYR A 68 0.32 -5.63 7.19
CA TYR A 68 1.15 -6.82 7.34
C TYR A 68 0.83 -7.87 6.29
N LYS A 69 1.84 -8.32 5.55
CA LYS A 69 1.66 -9.31 4.47
C LYS A 69 2.41 -10.61 4.75
N THR A 70 1.68 -11.72 4.81
CA THR A 70 2.26 -13.07 4.94
C THR A 70 2.71 -13.67 3.61
N GLY A 71 2.31 -13.07 2.49
CA GLY A 71 2.65 -13.46 1.12
C GLY A 71 3.70 -12.57 0.47
N LYS A 72 3.81 -12.65 -0.86
CA LYS A 72 4.61 -11.70 -1.64
C LYS A 72 4.02 -10.30 -1.51
N ALA A 73 4.77 -9.40 -0.93
CA ALA A 73 4.44 -7.99 -0.83
C ALA A 73 5.24 -7.22 -1.91
N GLU A 74 4.86 -7.39 -3.17
CA GLU A 74 5.36 -6.58 -4.27
C GLU A 74 4.33 -5.48 -4.55
N HIS A 75 4.79 -4.25 -4.71
CA HIS A 75 3.96 -3.11 -5.06
C HIS A 75 4.55 -2.42 -6.28
N GLU A 76 3.75 -2.38 -7.32
CA GLU A 76 4.00 -1.60 -8.52
C GLU A 76 2.88 -0.56 -8.63
N ILE A 77 3.18 0.58 -9.25
CA ILE A 77 2.20 1.66 -9.47
C ILE A 77 1.01 1.14 -10.29
N GLU A 78 1.28 0.21 -11.19
CA GLU A 78 0.30 -0.47 -12.00
C GLU A 78 -0.77 -1.20 -11.18
N ASP A 79 -0.40 -1.78 -10.03
CA ASP A 79 -1.36 -2.41 -9.13
C ASP A 79 -2.44 -1.43 -8.66
N ILE A 80 -2.06 -0.16 -8.42
CA ILE A 80 -2.98 0.89 -7.99
C ILE A 80 -3.86 1.32 -9.15
N ILE A 81 -3.26 1.59 -10.33
CA ILE A 81 -3.97 2.02 -11.54
C ILE A 81 -5.04 1.00 -11.95
N PHE A 82 -4.73 -0.29 -11.84
CA PHE A 82 -5.68 -1.36 -12.18
C PHE A 82 -6.63 -1.73 -11.04
N GLY A 83 -6.54 -1.05 -9.88
CA GLY A 83 -7.42 -1.27 -8.74
C GLY A 83 -7.15 -2.55 -7.95
N ASN A 84 -5.98 -3.16 -8.13
CA ASN A 84 -5.65 -4.45 -7.51
C ASN A 84 -5.24 -4.30 -6.03
N LYS A 85 -4.54 -3.21 -5.68
CA LYS A 85 -3.99 -2.99 -4.32
C LYS A 85 -4.25 -1.57 -3.82
N ILE A 86 -5.49 -1.12 -3.94
CA ILE A 86 -5.89 0.24 -3.52
C ILE A 86 -6.26 0.35 -2.05
N GLN A 87 -6.42 -0.76 -1.33
CA GLN A 87 -6.97 -0.80 0.03
C GLN A 87 -6.27 0.17 0.99
N ILE A 88 -4.94 0.18 0.99
CA ILE A 88 -4.16 1.05 1.89
C ILE A 88 -4.38 2.54 1.57
N PHE A 89 -4.54 2.90 0.30
CA PHE A 89 -4.84 4.26 -0.13
C PHE A 89 -6.26 4.68 0.23
N VAL A 90 -7.22 3.74 0.17
CA VAL A 90 -8.59 3.95 0.67
C VAL A 90 -8.57 4.30 2.16
N TYR A 91 -7.79 3.56 2.95
CA TYR A 91 -7.66 3.85 4.38
C TYR A 91 -7.00 5.19 4.64
N LEU A 92 -5.92 5.52 3.91
CA LEU A 92 -5.26 6.83 4.03
C LEU A 92 -6.22 7.97 3.69
N LYS A 93 -6.95 7.85 2.57
CA LYS A 93 -7.93 8.86 2.17
C LYS A 93 -9.04 9.02 3.23
N THR A 94 -9.51 7.90 3.76
CA THR A 94 -10.49 7.90 4.85
C THR A 94 -9.96 8.59 6.11
N LEU A 95 -8.69 8.39 6.46
CA LEU A 95 -8.06 9.07 7.60
C LEU A 95 -7.93 10.57 7.37
N GLU A 96 -7.54 11.01 6.17
CA GLU A 96 -7.51 12.44 5.82
C GLU A 96 -8.88 13.08 5.99
N GLU A 97 -9.93 12.47 5.41
CA GLU A 97 -11.29 13.01 5.41
C GLU A 97 -11.94 13.01 6.81
N THR A 98 -11.67 11.99 7.62
CA THR A 98 -12.34 11.83 8.94
C THR A 98 -11.61 12.44 10.10
N ARG A 99 -10.28 12.55 10.00
CA ARG A 99 -9.43 12.97 11.14
C ARG A 99 -8.59 14.22 10.84
N GLY A 100 -8.65 14.75 9.62
CA GLY A 100 -7.91 15.94 9.21
C GLY A 100 -6.38 15.75 9.29
N VAL A 101 -5.90 14.51 9.17
CA VAL A 101 -4.47 14.19 9.18
C VAL A 101 -3.90 14.20 7.77
N GLU A 102 -2.59 14.30 7.64
CA GLU A 102 -1.88 14.25 6.37
C GLU A 102 -1.32 12.84 6.14
N ALA A 103 -1.70 12.21 5.04
CA ALA A 103 -1.16 10.92 4.63
C ALA A 103 0.22 11.10 3.98
N VAL A 104 1.24 10.43 4.52
CA VAL A 104 2.63 10.55 4.03
C VAL A 104 3.30 9.21 3.75
N GLY A 105 2.61 8.10 3.98
CA GLY A 105 3.17 6.78 3.69
C GLY A 105 2.12 5.68 3.60
N ALA A 106 2.31 4.81 2.61
CA ALA A 106 1.56 3.60 2.36
C ALA A 106 2.55 2.44 2.34
N LEU A 107 2.73 1.76 3.47
CA LEU A 107 3.79 0.79 3.65
C LEU A 107 3.24 -0.61 3.90
N TYR A 108 3.96 -1.60 3.41
CA TYR A 108 3.69 -3.01 3.63
C TYR A 108 4.84 -3.64 4.38
N TYR A 109 4.51 -4.38 5.42
CA TYR A 109 5.47 -5.10 6.23
C TYR A 109 5.38 -6.61 5.93
N PRO A 110 6.32 -7.19 5.16
CA PRO A 110 6.29 -8.61 4.87
C PRO A 110 6.69 -9.43 6.11
N ILE A 111 5.75 -10.22 6.61
CA ILE A 111 6.01 -11.25 7.61
C ILE A 111 6.45 -12.50 6.85
N SER A 112 7.72 -12.84 6.89
CA SER A 112 8.26 -13.97 6.12
C SER A 112 8.78 -15.05 7.03
N ALA A 113 8.35 -16.29 6.77
CA ALA A 113 8.92 -17.51 7.33
C ALA A 113 10.38 -17.75 6.91
N LYS A 114 10.81 -17.16 5.80
CA LYS A 114 12.19 -17.28 5.31
C LYS A 114 13.05 -16.19 5.96
N ARG A 115 14.19 -16.58 6.50
CA ARG A 115 15.19 -15.65 7.05
C ARG A 115 15.39 -14.49 6.06
N LYS A 116 15.11 -13.26 6.49
CA LYS A 116 15.50 -12.07 5.72
C LYS A 116 17.01 -12.16 5.49
N LYS A 117 17.44 -12.03 4.23
CA LYS A 117 18.87 -11.93 3.92
C LYS A 117 19.40 -10.68 4.65
N LYS A 118 20.63 -10.75 5.18
CA LYS A 118 21.33 -9.59 5.73
C LYS A 118 21.26 -8.47 4.67
N ASN A 119 20.61 -7.35 4.95
CA ASN A 119 20.31 -6.23 4.03
C ASN A 119 18.98 -6.28 3.27
N GLN A 120 18.05 -7.15 3.60
CA GLN A 120 16.72 -7.10 3.01
C GLN A 120 15.94 -5.95 3.66
N LYS A 121 15.36 -5.05 2.85
CA LYS A 121 14.47 -3.99 3.32
C LYS A 121 13.29 -4.57 4.10
N THR A 122 12.87 -3.87 5.14
CA THR A 122 11.77 -4.27 6.00
C THR A 122 10.44 -3.83 5.44
N PHE A 123 10.36 -2.58 4.95
CA PHE A 123 9.15 -2.03 4.37
C PHE A 123 9.19 -2.00 2.85
N LEU A 124 8.04 -2.22 2.26
CA LEU A 124 7.75 -2.05 0.84
C LEU A 124 6.63 -1.02 0.70
N GLY A 125 6.43 -0.48 -0.49
CA GLY A 125 5.41 0.53 -0.74
C GLY A 125 6.01 1.91 -0.91
N PHE A 126 5.30 2.96 -0.45
CA PHE A 126 5.65 4.34 -0.75
C PHE A 126 5.72 5.20 0.51
N LEU A 127 6.78 5.99 0.64
CA LEU A 127 6.98 7.00 1.68
C LEU A 127 7.34 8.32 1.00
N VAL A 128 6.74 9.43 1.46
CA VAL A 128 7.09 10.77 0.98
C VAL A 128 8.52 11.12 1.40
N GLU A 129 9.31 11.64 0.46
CA GLU A 129 10.74 11.94 0.64
C GLU A 129 10.99 12.92 1.79
N ASP A 130 10.15 13.94 1.96
CA ASP A 130 10.27 14.92 3.02
C ASP A 130 10.17 14.32 4.43
N GLU A 131 9.62 13.12 4.56
CA GLU A 131 9.43 12.44 5.84
C GLU A 131 10.52 11.42 6.17
N LEU A 132 11.48 11.28 5.26
CA LEU A 132 12.49 10.22 5.35
C LEU A 132 13.36 10.33 6.59
N ASP A 133 13.80 11.54 6.95
CA ASP A 133 14.61 11.79 8.15
C ASP A 133 13.80 11.59 9.46
N ALA A 134 12.49 11.87 9.41
CA ALA A 134 11.60 11.60 10.53
C ALA A 134 11.28 10.11 10.66
N PHE A 135 11.21 9.39 9.55
CA PHE A 135 10.97 7.95 9.52
C PHE A 135 12.19 7.16 9.98
N ASP A 136 13.42 7.57 9.62
CA ASP A 136 14.66 6.90 10.00
C ASP A 136 15.72 7.94 10.44
N LYS A 137 15.79 8.19 11.74
CA LYS A 137 16.74 9.15 12.36
C LYS A 137 18.21 8.80 12.14
N THR A 138 18.49 7.54 11.83
CA THR A 138 19.87 7.07 11.64
C THR A 138 20.36 7.26 10.20
N LEU A 139 19.47 7.58 9.27
CA LEU A 139 19.76 7.67 7.84
C LEU A 139 20.97 8.55 7.52
N ARG A 140 21.01 9.76 8.07
CA ARG A 140 22.10 10.73 7.78
C ARG A 140 23.43 10.27 8.35
N GLN A 141 23.43 9.56 9.47
CA GLN A 141 24.63 9.03 10.12
C GLN A 141 25.14 7.76 9.43
N GLU A 142 24.22 6.83 9.08
CA GLU A 142 24.56 5.55 8.45
C GLU A 142 24.70 5.63 6.93
N GLY A 143 24.25 6.73 6.31
CA GLY A 143 24.20 6.90 4.85
C GLY A 143 23.20 5.97 4.15
N CYS A 144 22.38 5.24 4.91
CA CYS A 144 21.38 4.33 4.36
C CYS A 144 20.27 4.05 5.38
N SER A 145 19.06 3.78 4.87
CA SER A 145 17.97 3.22 5.64
C SER A 145 17.79 1.74 5.31
N LYS A 146 18.07 0.88 6.27
CA LYS A 146 17.86 -0.56 6.12
C LYS A 146 16.36 -0.89 6.06
N ALA A 147 15.56 -0.13 6.81
CA ALA A 147 14.11 -0.30 6.86
C ALA A 147 13.47 -0.12 5.47
N LEU A 148 13.89 0.89 4.73
CA LEU A 148 13.36 1.20 3.39
C LEU A 148 14.22 0.66 2.25
N GLY A 149 15.44 0.20 2.55
CA GLY A 149 16.39 -0.27 1.54
C GLY A 149 16.92 0.84 0.63
N VAL A 150 17.00 2.08 1.14
CA VAL A 150 17.49 3.24 0.39
C VAL A 150 18.88 3.64 0.87
N LYS A 151 19.64 4.31 0.00
CA LYS A 151 21.00 4.79 0.29
C LYS A 151 21.13 6.24 -0.12
N LEU A 152 21.97 6.99 0.60
CA LEU A 152 22.38 8.32 0.20
C LEU A 152 23.62 8.23 -0.69
N LYS A 153 23.68 9.13 -1.66
CA LYS A 153 24.90 9.39 -2.44
C LYS A 153 25.87 10.26 -1.63
N LYS A 154 27.08 10.46 -2.13
CA LYS A 154 28.09 11.30 -1.47
C LYS A 154 27.66 12.76 -1.30
N ASP A 155 26.79 13.25 -2.16
CA ASP A 155 26.20 14.60 -2.12
C ASP A 155 25.01 14.71 -1.17
N GLY A 156 24.64 13.63 -0.48
CA GLY A 156 23.49 13.58 0.44
C GLY A 156 22.14 13.36 -0.24
N THR A 157 22.07 13.26 -1.58
CA THR A 157 20.84 12.94 -2.29
C THR A 157 20.53 11.45 -2.26
N LEU A 158 19.27 11.08 -2.47
CA LEU A 158 18.88 9.68 -2.55
C LEU A 158 19.41 8.99 -3.81
N SER A 159 19.89 7.77 -3.65
CA SER A 159 20.11 6.90 -4.80
C SER A 159 18.75 6.46 -5.38
N SER A 160 18.76 6.07 -6.66
CA SER A 160 17.54 5.57 -7.32
C SER A 160 16.89 4.45 -6.51
N ASN A 161 15.61 4.62 -6.21
CA ASN A 161 14.80 3.67 -5.45
C ASN A 161 13.33 3.76 -5.90
N LYS A 162 12.50 2.80 -5.45
CA LYS A 162 11.07 2.76 -5.78
C LYS A 162 10.18 3.00 -4.56
N THR A 163 10.77 3.19 -3.37
CA THR A 163 10.01 3.24 -2.11
C THR A 163 9.83 4.67 -1.64
N VAL A 164 10.83 5.50 -1.81
CA VAL A 164 10.78 6.92 -1.43
C VAL A 164 10.48 7.73 -2.69
N ILE A 165 9.39 8.48 -2.64
CA ILE A 165 8.86 9.25 -3.77
C ILE A 165 8.57 10.70 -3.35
N SER A 166 8.53 11.60 -4.30
CA SER A 166 8.17 13.00 -4.04
C SER A 166 6.75 13.12 -3.49
N ARG A 167 6.47 14.22 -2.78
CA ARG A 167 5.12 14.55 -2.31
C ARG A 167 4.12 14.62 -3.46
N GLN A 168 4.52 15.15 -4.60
CA GLN A 168 3.68 15.25 -5.78
C GLN A 168 3.32 13.86 -6.34
N GLU A 169 4.29 12.95 -6.44
CA GLU A 169 4.05 11.57 -6.89
C GLU A 169 3.12 10.85 -5.92
N PHE A 170 3.31 11.00 -4.61
CA PHE A 170 2.43 10.40 -3.60
C PHE A 170 1.01 10.93 -3.71
N SER A 171 0.84 12.25 -3.87
CA SER A 171 -0.46 12.89 -4.10
C SER A 171 -1.13 12.37 -5.38
N ASN A 172 -0.37 12.20 -6.44
CA ASN A 172 -0.88 11.61 -7.68
C ASN A 172 -1.37 10.16 -7.47
N LEU A 173 -0.64 9.34 -6.71
CA LEU A 173 -1.09 7.98 -6.38
C LEU A 173 -2.39 7.98 -5.56
N MET A 174 -2.53 8.90 -4.59
CA MET A 174 -3.76 9.08 -3.82
C MET A 174 -4.94 9.45 -4.71
N ASN A 175 -4.73 10.35 -5.68
CA ASN A 175 -5.75 10.77 -6.63
C ASN A 175 -6.13 9.65 -7.60
N ILE A 176 -5.16 8.88 -8.10
CA ILE A 176 -5.43 7.69 -8.92
C ILE A 176 -6.28 6.68 -8.15
N ALA A 177 -5.90 6.36 -6.92
CA ALA A 177 -6.65 5.44 -6.08
C ALA A 177 -8.09 5.93 -5.85
N LYS A 178 -8.27 7.24 -5.61
CA LYS A 178 -9.59 7.87 -5.49
C LYS A 178 -10.41 7.69 -6.77
N SER A 179 -9.85 8.00 -7.94
CA SER A 179 -10.52 7.88 -9.23
C SER A 179 -10.92 6.43 -9.53
N VAL A 180 -10.06 5.46 -9.21
CA VAL A 180 -10.37 4.02 -9.35
C VAL A 180 -11.54 3.63 -8.44
N MET A 181 -11.58 4.13 -7.20
CA MET A 181 -12.69 3.89 -6.28
C MET A 181 -14.00 4.46 -6.82
N GLU A 182 -13.98 5.71 -7.27
CA GLU A 182 -15.16 6.39 -7.84
C GLU A 182 -15.70 5.62 -9.06
N GLN A 183 -14.81 5.16 -9.95
CA GLN A 183 -15.21 4.36 -11.10
C GLN A 183 -15.82 3.00 -10.68
N ASN A 184 -15.25 2.34 -9.67
CA ASN A 184 -15.80 1.09 -9.15
C ASN A 184 -17.19 1.30 -8.52
N LEU A 185 -17.39 2.39 -7.78
CA LEU A 185 -18.67 2.76 -7.20
C LEU A 185 -19.70 3.04 -8.28
N LYS A 186 -19.30 3.75 -9.33
CA LYS A 186 -20.16 4.00 -10.50
C LYS A 186 -20.60 2.68 -11.13
N ASN A 187 -19.66 1.79 -11.44
CA ASN A 187 -19.95 0.49 -12.02
C ASN A 187 -20.93 -0.33 -11.15
N ILE A 188 -20.72 -0.35 -9.83
CA ILE A 188 -21.62 -1.03 -8.89
C ILE A 188 -23.03 -0.40 -8.92
N SER A 189 -23.12 0.93 -8.91
CA SER A 189 -24.39 1.65 -8.90
C SER A 189 -25.19 1.48 -10.20
N GLU A 190 -24.50 1.27 -11.31
CA GLU A 190 -25.08 1.01 -12.64
C GLU A 190 -25.39 -0.47 -12.86
N GLY A 191 -25.13 -1.33 -11.86
CA GLY A 191 -25.40 -2.78 -11.96
C GLY A 191 -24.43 -3.51 -12.86
N PHE A 192 -23.21 -3.00 -13.06
CA PHE A 192 -22.18 -3.68 -13.85
C PHE A 192 -21.72 -4.95 -13.14
N ILE A 193 -22.04 -6.11 -13.69
CA ILE A 193 -21.74 -7.44 -13.13
C ILE A 193 -20.89 -8.30 -14.05
N SER A 194 -20.44 -7.76 -15.19
CA SER A 194 -19.62 -8.53 -16.12
C SER A 194 -18.29 -8.94 -15.51
N PRO A 195 -17.92 -10.24 -15.58
CA PRO A 195 -16.65 -10.70 -15.06
C PRO A 195 -15.48 -10.06 -15.81
N SER A 196 -14.58 -9.44 -15.09
CA SER A 196 -13.40 -8.77 -15.67
C SER A 196 -12.15 -9.01 -14.80
N PRO A 197 -11.70 -10.27 -14.68
CA PRO A 197 -10.56 -10.62 -13.83
C PRO A 197 -9.26 -10.02 -14.39
N LEU A 198 -8.37 -9.60 -13.46
CA LEU A 198 -7.06 -9.06 -13.80
C LEU A 198 -6.03 -10.18 -13.89
N ASN A 199 -5.33 -10.27 -15.02
CA ASN A 199 -4.17 -11.15 -15.16
C ASN A 199 -2.91 -10.44 -14.65
N THR A 200 -2.39 -10.91 -13.52
CA THR A 200 -1.16 -10.42 -12.90
C THR A 200 0.03 -11.38 -13.10
N GLY A 201 -0.03 -12.23 -14.15
CA GLY A 201 0.89 -13.35 -14.36
C GLY A 201 0.45 -14.64 -13.66
N LYS A 202 -0.58 -14.57 -12.80
CA LYS A 202 -1.35 -15.70 -12.29
C LYS A 202 -2.81 -15.44 -12.60
N LEU A 203 -3.48 -16.45 -13.12
CA LEU A 203 -4.89 -16.34 -13.48
C LEU A 203 -5.74 -16.48 -12.21
N PRO A 204 -6.47 -15.43 -11.79
CA PRO A 204 -7.24 -15.49 -10.55
C PRO A 204 -8.36 -16.53 -10.61
N CYS A 205 -8.83 -16.87 -11.81
CA CYS A 205 -9.88 -17.85 -12.01
C CYS A 205 -9.47 -19.28 -11.66
N GLU A 206 -8.21 -19.64 -11.73
CA GLU A 206 -7.71 -20.98 -11.38
C GLU A 206 -7.98 -21.35 -9.90
N TYR A 207 -8.08 -20.34 -9.03
CA TYR A 207 -8.28 -20.53 -7.59
C TYR A 207 -9.63 -19.95 -7.11
N CYS A 208 -10.49 -19.54 -8.05
CA CYS A 208 -11.74 -18.87 -7.72
C CYS A 208 -12.83 -19.87 -7.34
N LYS A 209 -13.33 -19.78 -6.11
CA LYS A 209 -14.44 -20.62 -5.62
C LYS A 209 -15.76 -20.39 -6.37
N PHE A 210 -15.89 -19.28 -7.07
CA PHE A 210 -17.10 -18.88 -7.80
C PHE A 210 -17.04 -19.19 -9.30
N LEU A 211 -16.00 -19.85 -9.79
CA LEU A 211 -15.85 -20.14 -11.23
C LEU A 211 -17.06 -20.88 -11.80
N GLY A 212 -17.59 -21.85 -11.05
CA GLY A 212 -18.76 -22.63 -11.48
C GLY A 212 -20.05 -21.81 -11.64
N ILE A 213 -20.18 -20.70 -10.90
CA ILE A 213 -21.33 -19.78 -10.99
C ILE A 213 -21.03 -18.68 -12.00
N CYS A 214 -19.83 -18.10 -11.93
CA CYS A 214 -19.38 -17.00 -12.79
C CYS A 214 -19.28 -17.42 -14.26
N LYS A 215 -18.88 -18.68 -14.51
CA LYS A 215 -18.71 -19.25 -15.85
C LYS A 215 -17.81 -18.40 -16.77
N PHE A 216 -16.80 -17.72 -16.16
CA PHE A 216 -15.81 -17.03 -16.97
C PHE A 216 -15.06 -18.04 -17.84
N ASP A 217 -15.08 -17.81 -19.15
CA ASP A 217 -14.45 -18.66 -20.15
C ASP A 217 -13.69 -17.78 -21.14
N SER A 218 -12.37 -17.85 -21.10
CA SER A 218 -11.50 -17.12 -22.02
C SER A 218 -11.62 -17.59 -23.45
N ASP A 219 -11.90 -18.87 -23.66
CA ASP A 219 -12.05 -19.48 -24.98
C ASP A 219 -13.44 -19.18 -25.56
N GLY A 220 -14.42 -19.00 -24.69
CA GLY A 220 -15.79 -18.59 -25.00
C GLY A 220 -15.98 -17.08 -25.21
N GLY A 221 -14.90 -16.29 -25.26
CA GLY A 221 -14.93 -14.87 -25.61
C GLY A 221 -14.81 -13.89 -24.41
N ASN A 222 -14.76 -14.36 -23.18
CA ASN A 222 -14.42 -13.49 -22.06
C ASN A 222 -12.95 -13.09 -22.11
N LYS A 223 -12.61 -11.90 -21.62
CA LYS A 223 -11.24 -11.39 -21.65
C LYS A 223 -10.72 -11.04 -20.28
N TYR A 224 -9.48 -11.43 -19.99
CA TYR A 224 -8.74 -10.91 -18.85
C TYR A 224 -8.35 -9.45 -19.10
N ARG A 225 -8.45 -8.62 -18.07
CA ARG A 225 -7.73 -7.35 -18.08
C ARG A 225 -6.23 -7.65 -17.95
N MET A 226 -5.41 -7.02 -18.75
CA MET A 226 -3.96 -7.22 -18.74
C MET A 226 -3.30 -6.10 -17.94
N LEU A 227 -2.41 -6.46 -17.03
CA LEU A 227 -1.53 -5.51 -16.36
C LEU A 227 -0.52 -5.00 -17.41
N ARG A 228 -0.72 -3.79 -17.91
CA ARG A 228 0.23 -3.15 -18.83
C ARG A 228 1.21 -2.33 -18.02
N LYS A 229 2.51 -2.47 -18.31
CA LYS A 229 3.49 -1.55 -17.74
C LYS A 229 3.22 -0.14 -18.26
N VAL A 230 3.15 0.82 -17.36
CA VAL A 230 3.08 2.22 -17.72
C VAL A 230 4.48 2.62 -18.18
N GLU A 231 4.63 2.92 -19.46
CA GLU A 231 5.87 3.50 -19.97
C GLU A 231 6.06 4.85 -19.27
N LYS A 232 7.20 5.00 -18.61
CA LYS A 232 7.61 6.31 -18.10
C LYS A 232 7.78 7.21 -19.31
N GLN A 233 6.95 8.25 -19.42
CA GLN A 233 7.29 9.35 -20.31
C GLN A 233 8.57 9.97 -19.77
N GLU A 234 9.67 9.69 -20.44
CA GLU A 234 10.90 10.46 -20.27
C GLU A 234 10.57 11.87 -20.78
N ASN A 235 10.42 12.81 -19.86
CA ASN A 235 10.38 14.23 -20.22
C ASN A 235 11.78 14.59 -20.71
N GLU A 236 11.90 14.85 -22.02
CA GLU A 236 13.02 15.52 -22.63
C GLU A 236 13.18 16.96 -22.10
#